data_d386da52ed381f6528b7ce95f0045892
#
_entry.id   d386da52ed381f6528b7ce95f0045892
#
_cell.length_a   1.000
_cell.length_b   1.000
_cell.length_c   1.000
_cell.angle_alpha   90.00
_cell.angle_beta   90.00
_cell.angle_gamma   90.00
#
_symmetry.space_group_name_H-M   'P 1'
#
loop_
_entity.id
_entity.type
_entity.pdbx_description
1 polymer ?
#
loop_
_entity_poly.entity_id
_entity_poly.type
_entity_poly.pdbx_seq_one_letter_code
_entity_poly.pdbx_strand_id
1 'polypeptide(L)'
;RVVLCSGKVYYDLEEERDKRGLKDVYLMRVEQLYPFPFTALSKEMARFPNAEVVWCQEEPENAGAWYFIERRIERVLREMGHKPGTRPRYMGRPASASPATGSAKRHAMEQAKLVNEALTSPAETRKIARKSTVKKAAARKATAKKARAKKPAARK
;
A
#
# COMPACT_ATOMS: atom_id res chain seq x y z
N ARG A 1 0.59 -8.52 7.30
CA ARG A 1 0.41 -7.06 7.33
C ARG A 1 -0.78 -6.67 8.19
N VAL A 2 -0.68 -5.60 8.96
CA VAL A 2 -1.81 -4.94 9.63
C VAL A 2 -2.10 -3.64 8.90
N VAL A 3 -3.33 -3.49 8.40
CA VAL A 3 -3.81 -2.27 7.73
C VAL A 3 -4.76 -1.56 8.69
N LEU A 4 -4.32 -0.40 9.16
CA LEU A 4 -5.13 0.51 9.96
C LEU A 4 -5.87 1.46 9.02
N CYS A 5 -7.13 1.72 9.30
CA CYS A 5 -7.94 2.66 8.51
C CYS A 5 -9.06 3.26 9.37
N SER A 6 -9.74 4.27 8.84
CA SER A 6 -10.95 4.86 9.43
C SER A 6 -11.98 5.09 8.33
N GLY A 7 -13.25 4.96 8.69
CA GLY A 7 -14.36 5.25 7.80
C GLY A 7 -14.61 4.21 6.70
N LYS A 8 -15.16 4.69 5.59
CA LYS A 8 -15.70 3.88 4.50
C LYS A 8 -14.66 2.99 3.79
N VAL A 9 -13.42 3.42 3.69
CA VAL A 9 -12.34 2.66 3.02
C VAL A 9 -12.18 1.25 3.59
N TYR A 10 -12.59 1.02 4.84
CA TYR A 10 -12.61 -0.29 5.45
C TYR A 10 -13.38 -1.31 4.60
N TYR A 11 -14.56 -0.95 4.11
CA TYR A 11 -15.41 -1.87 3.35
C TYR A 11 -14.82 -2.18 1.97
N ASP A 12 -14.19 -1.21 1.32
CA ASP A 12 -13.50 -1.41 0.05
C ASP A 12 -12.28 -2.34 0.23
N LEU A 13 -11.57 -2.21 1.37
CA LEU A 13 -10.45 -3.09 1.73
C LEU A 13 -10.93 -4.51 2.06
N GLU A 14 -12.02 -4.64 2.81
CA GLU A 14 -12.58 -5.93 3.20
C GLU A 14 -13.08 -6.71 1.98
N GLU A 15 -13.87 -6.08 1.13
CA GLU A 15 -14.37 -6.68 -0.11
C GLU A 15 -13.23 -7.18 -0.99
N GLU A 16 -12.23 -6.35 -1.23
CA GLU A 16 -11.11 -6.70 -2.09
C GLU A 16 -10.17 -7.75 -1.46
N ARG A 17 -9.96 -7.71 -0.13
CA ARG A 17 -9.24 -8.75 0.60
C ARG A 17 -9.90 -10.10 0.45
N ASP A 18 -11.21 -10.15 0.64
CA ASP A 18 -12.00 -11.40 0.60
C ASP A 18 -12.08 -11.93 -0.82
N LYS A 19 -12.27 -11.07 -1.82
CA LYS A 19 -12.22 -11.41 -3.24
C LYS A 19 -10.88 -12.01 -3.66
N ARG A 20 -9.77 -11.53 -3.09
CA ARG A 20 -8.43 -12.08 -3.36
C ARG A 20 -8.09 -13.30 -2.49
N GLY A 21 -8.90 -13.62 -1.49
CA GLY A 21 -8.64 -14.70 -0.54
C GLY A 21 -7.36 -14.48 0.30
N LEU A 22 -7.02 -13.23 0.62
CA LEU A 22 -5.81 -12.89 1.39
C LEU A 22 -6.00 -13.25 2.85
N LYS A 23 -5.13 -14.13 3.37
CA LYS A 23 -5.17 -14.60 4.77
C LYS A 23 -4.08 -13.98 5.64
N ASP A 24 -3.15 -13.24 5.05
CA ASP A 24 -2.01 -12.62 5.71
C ASP A 24 -2.17 -11.10 5.89
N VAL A 25 -3.37 -10.58 5.66
CA VAL A 25 -3.73 -9.17 5.86
C VAL A 25 -4.83 -9.05 6.91
N TYR A 26 -4.51 -8.37 8.01
CA TYR A 26 -5.45 -8.03 9.06
C TYR A 26 -5.90 -6.57 8.94
N LEU A 27 -7.21 -6.35 8.86
CA LEU A 27 -7.80 -5.01 8.79
C LEU A 27 -8.22 -4.57 10.19
N MET A 28 -7.86 -3.37 10.60
CA MET A 28 -8.17 -2.80 11.90
C MET A 28 -8.71 -1.39 11.76
N ARG A 29 -9.94 -1.19 12.22
CA ARG A 29 -10.60 0.13 12.21
C ARG A 29 -10.21 0.93 13.43
N VAL A 30 -9.76 2.17 13.20
CA VAL A 30 -9.47 3.15 14.24
C VAL A 30 -10.40 4.35 14.02
N GLU A 31 -11.62 4.25 14.55
CA GLU A 31 -12.65 5.28 14.34
C GLU A 31 -12.51 6.43 15.35
N GLN A 32 -12.03 6.13 16.55
CA GLN A 32 -11.77 7.15 17.56
C GLN A 32 -10.33 7.66 17.41
N LEU A 33 -10.16 8.84 16.82
CA LEU A 33 -8.86 9.46 16.65
C LEU A 33 -8.44 10.27 17.89
N TYR A 34 -9.42 10.79 18.65
CA TYR A 34 -9.16 11.53 19.90
C TYR A 34 -10.26 11.27 20.95
N PRO A 35 -9.89 10.98 22.23
CA PRO A 35 -8.53 10.57 22.62
C PRO A 35 -8.09 9.30 21.91
N PHE A 36 -6.81 9.25 21.54
CA PHE A 36 -6.29 8.12 20.77
C PHE A 36 -6.28 6.83 21.60
N PRO A 37 -6.75 5.69 21.09
CA PRO A 37 -6.96 4.47 21.87
C PRO A 37 -5.66 3.65 22.03
N PHE A 38 -4.63 4.21 22.66
CA PHE A 38 -3.31 3.58 22.79
C PHE A 38 -3.37 2.15 23.34
N THR A 39 -4.05 1.97 24.46
CA THR A 39 -4.13 0.66 25.16
C THR A 39 -4.82 -0.40 24.29
N ALA A 40 -5.98 -0.05 23.71
CA ALA A 40 -6.74 -0.98 22.87
C ALA A 40 -5.96 -1.35 21.62
N LEU A 41 -5.34 -0.36 20.97
CA LEU A 41 -4.55 -0.56 19.77
C LEU A 41 -3.30 -1.41 20.07
N SER A 42 -2.55 -1.12 21.13
CA SER A 42 -1.37 -1.91 21.52
C SER A 42 -1.74 -3.36 21.82
N LYS A 43 -2.85 -3.58 22.56
CA LYS A 43 -3.33 -4.93 22.88
C LYS A 43 -3.66 -5.74 21.62
N GLU A 44 -4.35 -5.13 20.67
CA GLU A 44 -4.75 -5.83 19.45
C GLU A 44 -3.54 -6.06 18.53
N MET A 45 -2.65 -5.08 18.38
CA MET A 45 -1.45 -5.19 17.57
C MET A 45 -0.43 -6.19 18.13
N ALA A 46 -0.42 -6.43 19.44
CA ALA A 46 0.45 -7.42 20.08
C ALA A 46 0.24 -8.85 19.55
N ARG A 47 -0.90 -9.12 18.93
CA ARG A 47 -1.17 -10.39 18.22
C ARG A 47 -0.32 -10.58 16.98
N PHE A 48 0.27 -9.49 16.44
CA PHE A 48 0.99 -9.47 15.18
C PHE A 48 2.36 -8.80 15.30
N PRO A 49 3.26 -9.30 16.16
CA PRO A 49 4.51 -8.61 16.54
C PRO A 49 5.48 -8.37 15.37
N ASN A 50 5.37 -9.17 14.31
CA ASN A 50 6.26 -9.09 13.14
C ASN A 50 5.56 -8.49 11.91
N ALA A 51 4.32 -8.00 12.06
CA ALA A 51 3.58 -7.48 10.93
C ALA A 51 4.08 -6.09 10.53
N GLU A 52 4.13 -5.85 9.22
CA GLU A 52 4.23 -4.49 8.71
C GLU A 52 2.94 -3.74 9.00
N VAL A 53 3.05 -2.53 9.52
CA VAL A 53 1.92 -1.68 9.86
C VAL A 53 1.76 -0.59 8.81
N VAL A 54 0.56 -0.48 8.26
CA VAL A 54 0.17 0.52 7.26
C VAL A 54 -1.02 1.31 7.76
N TRP A 55 -1.09 2.58 7.41
CA TRP A 55 -2.29 3.39 7.49
C TRP A 55 -2.86 3.61 6.09
N CYS A 56 -4.14 3.30 5.91
CA CYS A 56 -4.86 3.52 4.66
C CYS A 56 -5.98 4.55 4.84
N GLN A 57 -6.02 5.55 3.96
CA GLN A 57 -7.09 6.56 3.93
C GLN A 57 -7.43 6.96 2.50
N GLU A 58 -8.66 7.46 2.29
CA GLU A 58 -9.13 7.93 0.99
C GLU A 58 -8.68 9.37 0.69
N GLU A 59 -8.51 10.17 1.72
CA GLU A 59 -8.09 11.56 1.59
C GLU A 59 -6.63 11.65 1.13
N PRO A 60 -6.24 12.76 0.48
CA PRO A 60 -4.84 13.04 0.21
C PRO A 60 -3.99 13.03 1.49
N GLU A 61 -2.71 12.74 1.35
CA GLU A 61 -1.77 12.65 2.48
C GLU A 61 -1.81 13.88 3.39
N ASN A 62 -1.98 15.06 2.82
CA ASN A 62 -2.01 16.34 3.53
C ASN A 62 -3.40 16.79 4.02
N ALA A 63 -4.46 16.00 3.80
CA ALA A 63 -5.83 16.40 4.13
C ALA A 63 -6.54 15.48 5.13
N GLY A 64 -6.14 14.22 5.24
CA GLY A 64 -6.77 13.24 6.14
C GLY A 64 -6.11 13.16 7.51
N ALA A 65 -6.32 12.03 8.17
CA ALA A 65 -5.84 11.80 9.53
C ALA A 65 -4.33 11.50 9.62
N TRP A 66 -3.65 11.25 8.51
CA TRP A 66 -2.28 10.75 8.47
C TRP A 66 -1.31 11.50 9.39
N TYR A 67 -1.16 12.80 9.22
CA TYR A 67 -0.21 13.58 10.03
C TYR A 67 -0.58 13.67 11.51
N PHE A 68 -1.86 13.44 11.83
CA PHE A 68 -2.29 13.38 13.22
C PHE A 68 -1.96 12.05 13.88
N ILE A 69 -2.10 10.94 13.16
CA ILE A 69 -2.01 9.61 13.75
C ILE A 69 -0.65 8.93 13.58
N GLU A 70 0.17 9.30 12.57
CA GLU A 70 1.45 8.62 12.31
C GLU A 70 2.35 8.55 13.56
N ARG A 71 2.47 9.66 14.29
CA ARG A 71 3.26 9.72 15.53
C ARG A 71 2.67 8.92 16.67
N ARG A 72 1.36 8.78 16.70
CA ARG A 72 0.65 7.98 17.71
C ARG A 72 0.84 6.50 17.46
N ILE A 73 0.76 6.08 16.21
CA ILE A 73 1.06 4.70 15.82
C ILE A 73 2.55 4.40 16.04
N GLU A 74 3.47 5.30 15.69
CA GLU A 74 4.90 5.18 15.98
C GLU A 74 5.15 4.98 17.49
N ARG A 75 4.44 5.72 18.35
CA ARG A 75 4.50 5.54 19.78
C ARG A 75 4.03 4.14 20.22
N VAL A 76 2.91 3.66 19.69
CA VAL A 76 2.42 2.30 19.95
C VAL A 76 3.46 1.26 19.56
N LEU A 77 4.04 1.36 18.37
CA LEU A 77 5.07 0.43 17.89
C LEU A 77 6.30 0.43 18.82
N ARG A 78 6.73 1.60 19.26
CA ARG A 78 7.84 1.73 20.21
C ARG A 78 7.52 1.09 21.57
N GLU A 79 6.33 1.31 22.10
CA GLU A 79 5.86 0.71 23.36
C GLU A 79 5.74 -0.81 23.27
N MET A 80 5.50 -1.35 22.08
CA MET A 80 5.51 -2.79 21.78
C MET A 80 6.92 -3.38 21.59
N GLY A 81 7.99 -2.58 21.73
CA GLY A 81 9.37 -3.05 21.59
C GLY A 81 9.90 -3.10 20.15
N HIS A 82 9.23 -2.49 19.19
CA HIS A 82 9.79 -2.34 17.85
C HIS A 82 11.04 -1.45 17.87
N LYS A 83 11.93 -1.66 16.89
CA LYS A 83 13.17 -0.87 16.76
C LYS A 83 12.86 0.64 16.72
N PRO A 84 13.68 1.47 17.38
CA PRO A 84 13.54 2.93 17.29
C PRO A 84 13.46 3.40 15.83
N GLY A 85 12.51 4.30 15.53
CA GLY A 85 12.30 4.79 14.17
C GLY A 85 11.42 3.89 13.28
N THR A 86 10.90 2.76 13.80
CA THR A 86 9.88 2.00 13.08
C THR A 86 8.61 2.84 12.96
N ARG A 87 8.18 3.11 11.75
CA ARG A 87 7.01 3.94 11.43
C ARG A 87 5.98 3.14 10.65
N PRO A 88 4.68 3.48 10.80
CA PRO A 88 3.66 2.99 9.90
C PRO A 88 3.94 3.52 8.48
N ARG A 89 3.54 2.77 7.47
CA ARG A 89 3.59 3.25 6.08
C ARG A 89 2.27 3.85 5.69
N TYR A 90 2.34 4.96 4.97
CA TYR A 90 1.18 5.58 4.36
C TYR A 90 0.75 4.86 3.07
N MET A 91 -0.55 4.59 2.94
CA MET A 91 -1.20 4.08 1.73
C MET A 91 -2.45 4.91 1.46
N GLY A 92 -2.39 5.73 0.44
CA GLY A 92 -3.46 6.65 0.10
C GLY A 92 -3.11 7.49 -1.11
N ARG A 93 -3.90 8.52 -1.35
CA ARG A 93 -3.63 9.47 -2.42
C ARG A 93 -2.45 10.38 -2.07
N PRO A 94 -1.62 10.77 -3.06
CA PRO A 94 -0.54 11.71 -2.82
C PRO A 94 -1.08 13.06 -2.34
N ALA A 95 -0.23 13.86 -1.70
CA ALA A 95 -0.56 15.23 -1.30
C ALA A 95 -1.12 16.02 -2.48
N SER A 96 -2.19 16.76 -2.24
CA SER A 96 -2.91 17.51 -3.26
C SER A 96 -3.48 18.80 -2.68
N ALA A 97 -3.51 19.86 -3.48
CA ALA A 97 -4.19 21.10 -3.12
C ALA A 97 -5.72 20.96 -3.12
N SER A 98 -6.26 19.99 -3.85
CA SER A 98 -7.69 19.69 -3.89
C SER A 98 -8.00 18.43 -3.06
N PRO A 99 -8.98 18.48 -2.14
CA PRO A 99 -9.36 17.32 -1.33
C PRO A 99 -10.07 16.25 -2.15
N ALA A 100 -10.66 16.60 -3.28
CA ALA A 100 -11.39 15.70 -4.17
C ALA A 100 -10.83 15.73 -5.59
N THR A 101 -10.99 14.62 -6.32
CA THR A 101 -10.43 14.45 -7.66
C THR A 101 -11.17 15.21 -8.76
N GLY A 102 -12.40 15.65 -8.52
CA GLY A 102 -13.26 16.34 -9.48
C GLY A 102 -13.72 15.47 -10.67
N SER A 103 -13.29 14.23 -10.77
CA SER A 103 -13.62 13.29 -11.85
C SER A 103 -13.88 11.90 -11.29
N ALA A 104 -15.06 11.33 -11.57
CA ALA A 104 -15.43 9.98 -11.13
C ALA A 104 -14.46 8.91 -11.64
N LYS A 105 -14.00 9.02 -12.89
CA LYS A 105 -13.01 8.09 -13.47
C LYS A 105 -11.68 8.13 -12.73
N ARG A 106 -11.18 9.33 -12.43
CA ARG A 106 -9.94 9.50 -11.68
C ARG A 106 -10.09 8.98 -10.24
N HIS A 107 -11.23 9.29 -9.60
CA HIS A 107 -11.54 8.78 -8.26
C HIS A 107 -11.50 7.24 -8.22
N ALA A 108 -12.20 6.57 -9.15
CA ALA A 108 -12.22 5.12 -9.21
C ALA A 108 -10.81 4.51 -9.41
N MET A 109 -9.98 5.13 -10.26
CA MET A 109 -8.59 4.68 -10.48
C MET A 109 -7.73 4.85 -9.22
N GLU A 110 -7.83 5.98 -8.54
CA GLU A 110 -7.06 6.25 -7.32
C GLU A 110 -7.53 5.37 -6.18
N GLN A 111 -8.84 5.12 -6.04
CA GLN A 111 -9.41 4.22 -5.05
C GLN A 111 -8.91 2.78 -5.26
N ALA A 112 -9.02 2.27 -6.48
CA ALA A 112 -8.51 0.93 -6.80
C ALA A 112 -6.99 0.81 -6.53
N LYS A 113 -6.23 1.86 -6.82
CA LYS A 113 -4.78 1.90 -6.57
C LYS A 113 -4.47 1.82 -5.07
N LEU A 114 -5.07 2.69 -4.24
CA LEU A 114 -4.78 2.71 -2.80
C LEU A 114 -5.19 1.41 -2.11
N VAL A 115 -6.34 0.83 -2.46
CA VAL A 115 -6.80 -0.46 -1.94
C VAL A 115 -5.80 -1.57 -2.33
N ASN A 116 -5.37 -1.60 -3.59
CA ASN A 116 -4.38 -2.56 -4.04
C ASN A 116 -3.04 -2.42 -3.29
N GLU A 117 -2.52 -1.20 -3.10
CA GLU A 117 -1.26 -0.94 -2.40
C GLU A 117 -1.35 -1.30 -0.92
N ALA A 118 -2.49 -1.01 -0.27
CA ALA A 118 -2.73 -1.36 1.13
C ALA A 118 -2.76 -2.88 1.35
N LEU A 119 -3.34 -3.64 0.44
CA LEU A 119 -3.48 -5.10 0.54
C LEU A 119 -2.26 -5.87 0.03
N THR A 120 -1.42 -5.27 -0.82
CA THR A 120 -0.25 -5.95 -1.39
C THR A 120 0.93 -5.92 -0.42
N SER A 121 1.35 -7.06 0.07
CA SER A 121 2.47 -7.18 1.00
C SER A 121 3.82 -6.81 0.34
N PRO A 122 4.86 -6.42 1.12
CA PRO A 122 6.20 -6.16 0.56
C PRO A 122 6.79 -7.37 -0.15
N ALA A 123 6.47 -8.58 0.32
CA ALA A 123 6.90 -9.81 -0.33
C ALA A 123 6.27 -9.98 -1.71
N GLU A 124 4.98 -9.68 -1.84
CA GLU A 124 4.27 -9.69 -3.13
C GLU A 124 4.74 -8.58 -4.04
N THR A 125 4.93 -7.36 -3.53
CA THR A 125 5.50 -6.24 -4.28
C THR A 125 6.85 -6.61 -4.88
N ARG A 126 7.73 -7.26 -4.09
CA ARG A 126 9.03 -7.77 -4.57
C ARG A 126 8.87 -8.86 -5.64
N LYS A 127 7.92 -9.78 -5.48
CA LYS A 127 7.62 -10.82 -6.48
C LYS A 127 7.10 -10.22 -7.79
N ILE A 128 6.19 -9.26 -7.71
CA ILE A 128 5.63 -8.57 -8.87
C ILE A 128 6.72 -7.76 -9.59
N ALA A 129 7.55 -7.01 -8.85
CA ALA A 129 8.66 -6.25 -9.41
C ALA A 129 9.67 -7.17 -10.12
N ARG A 130 10.05 -8.31 -9.52
CA ARG A 130 10.93 -9.31 -10.16
C ARG A 130 10.32 -9.88 -11.44
N LYS A 131 9.03 -10.24 -11.42
CA LYS A 131 8.34 -10.75 -12.62
C LYS A 131 8.28 -9.69 -13.74
N SER A 132 8.04 -8.43 -13.41
CA SER A 132 8.00 -7.34 -14.40
C SER A 132 9.37 -7.06 -15.02
N THR A 133 10.46 -7.11 -14.23
CA THR A 133 11.84 -6.93 -14.71
C THR A 133 12.24 -8.08 -15.63
N VAL A 134 11.92 -9.32 -15.28
CA VAL A 134 12.17 -10.49 -16.11
C VAL A 134 11.41 -10.40 -17.45
N LYS A 135 10.13 -10.00 -17.41
CA LYS A 135 9.30 -9.84 -18.61
C LYS A 135 9.82 -8.72 -19.53
N LYS A 136 10.27 -7.57 -18.94
CA LYS A 136 10.92 -6.49 -19.69
C LYS A 136 12.25 -6.91 -20.32
N ALA A 137 13.07 -7.67 -19.61
CA ALA A 137 14.33 -8.19 -20.11
C ALA A 137 14.12 -9.19 -21.27
N ALA A 138 13.14 -10.09 -21.13
CA ALA A 138 12.75 -11.03 -22.18
C ALA A 138 12.23 -10.31 -23.45
N ALA A 139 11.37 -9.29 -23.29
CA ALA A 139 10.87 -8.48 -24.39
C ALA A 139 11.99 -7.71 -25.12
N ARG A 140 12.96 -7.14 -24.37
CA ARG A 140 14.15 -6.47 -24.95
C ARG A 140 15.04 -7.44 -25.75
N LYS A 141 15.24 -8.66 -25.24
CA LYS A 141 16.00 -9.70 -25.97
C LYS A 141 15.29 -10.13 -27.26
N ALA A 142 13.96 -10.25 -27.24
CA ALA A 142 13.16 -10.61 -28.42
C ALA A 142 13.21 -9.51 -29.51
N THR A 143 13.11 -8.23 -29.12
CA THR A 143 13.22 -7.10 -30.07
C THR A 143 14.63 -6.97 -30.64
N ALA A 144 15.67 -7.15 -29.83
CA ALA A 144 17.06 -7.13 -30.29
C ALA A 144 17.35 -8.28 -31.28
N LYS A 145 16.80 -9.49 -31.03
CA LYS A 145 16.94 -10.63 -31.95
C LYS A 145 16.24 -10.38 -33.29
N LYS A 146 15.02 -9.77 -33.27
CA LYS A 146 14.32 -9.36 -34.50
C LYS A 146 15.06 -8.28 -35.30
N ALA A 147 15.66 -7.30 -34.61
CA ALA A 147 16.44 -6.25 -35.28
C ALA A 147 17.72 -6.81 -35.94
N ARG A 148 18.38 -7.79 -35.27
CA ARG A 148 19.59 -8.45 -35.83
C ARG A 148 19.27 -9.33 -37.03
N ALA A 149 18.11 -9.96 -37.07
CA ALA A 149 17.66 -10.80 -38.19
C ALA A 149 17.22 -9.98 -39.43
N LYS A 150 16.91 -8.68 -39.26
CA LYS A 150 16.51 -7.77 -40.35
C LYS A 150 17.64 -6.98 -41.00
N LYS A 151 18.91 -7.14 -40.57
CA LYS A 151 20.04 -6.45 -41.18
C LYS A 151 20.45 -7.21 -42.44
N PRO A 152 20.23 -6.68 -43.67
CA PRO A 152 20.66 -7.35 -44.91
C PRO A 152 22.18 -7.45 -44.95
N ALA A 153 22.67 -8.59 -45.40
CA ALA A 153 24.10 -8.77 -45.67
C ALA A 153 24.53 -7.71 -46.70
N ALA A 154 25.47 -6.86 -46.32
CA ALA A 154 26.08 -5.92 -47.25
C ALA A 154 26.72 -6.73 -48.38
N ARG A 155 26.21 -6.56 -49.62
CA ARG A 155 26.83 -7.10 -50.83
C ARG A 155 28.23 -6.46 -50.98
N LYS A 156 29.23 -7.32 -51.11
CA LYS A 156 30.54 -6.96 -51.66
C LYS A 156 30.40 -6.75 -53.15
#